data_ac67d19df6844ab6cc8e433edd16fd0f
#
_entry.id   ac67d19df6844ab6cc8e433edd16fd0f
#
_cell.length_a   1.000
_cell.length_b   1.000
_cell.length_c   1.000
_cell.angle_alpha   90.00
_cell.angle_beta   90.00
_cell.angle_gamma   90.00
#
_symmetry.space_group_name_H-M   'P 1'
#
loop_
_entity.id
_entity.type
_entity.pdbx_description
1 polymer ?
#
loop_
_entity_poly.entity_id
_entity_poly.type
_entity_poly.pdbx_seq_one_letter_code
_entity_poly.pdbx_strand_id
1 'polypeptide(L)'
;MADYLVYLVRISSKAIKIYSGFLSVAGILLLLTFIAVKCGWVPDSIFQGRHAAQNILYMDALKDIPVTFISFLLILLPLCIAIFYFTRINRTKHYGFAIYCAVAMTFALFMSLDGVYQPAVLNVKSDKGLAEEVRKIVPEGKIYSYISVDMLRFYVVNFYNNDRVALFERDMPHEGYLLVGANDFKGFKPRYENEYTFNEVYRSKKRGCDIRDIIYLYHFTKK
;
A
#
# COMPACT_ATOMS: atom_id res chain seq x y z
N MET A 1 -47.53 -24.91 2.97
CA MET A 1 -46.08 -25.10 3.16
C MET A 1 -45.31 -25.16 1.83
N ALA A 2 -45.75 -25.90 0.83
CA ALA A 2 -45.12 -25.94 -0.50
C ALA A 2 -45.03 -24.59 -1.18
N ASP A 3 -46.10 -23.78 -1.18
CA ASP A 3 -46.12 -22.47 -1.79
C ASP A 3 -45.14 -21.46 -1.13
N TYR A 4 -44.95 -21.58 0.19
CA TYR A 4 -44.00 -20.76 0.93
C TYR A 4 -42.54 -21.10 0.55
N LEU A 5 -42.22 -22.41 0.39
CA LEU A 5 -40.90 -22.86 -0.06
C LEU A 5 -40.61 -22.37 -1.49
N VAL A 6 -41.58 -22.49 -2.41
CA VAL A 6 -41.46 -21.96 -3.78
C VAL A 6 -41.24 -20.46 -3.77
N TYR A 7 -41.92 -19.72 -2.90
CA TYR A 7 -41.74 -18.27 -2.77
C TYR A 7 -40.35 -17.92 -2.25
N LEU A 8 -39.86 -18.60 -1.20
CA LEU A 8 -38.48 -18.40 -0.67
C LEU A 8 -37.42 -18.70 -1.71
N VAL A 9 -37.53 -19.80 -2.45
CA VAL A 9 -36.58 -20.13 -3.52
C VAL A 9 -36.60 -19.07 -4.62
N ARG A 10 -37.76 -18.55 -4.99
CA ARG A 10 -37.88 -17.48 -6.00
C ARG A 10 -37.24 -16.18 -5.54
N ILE A 11 -37.42 -15.78 -4.29
CA ILE A 11 -36.80 -14.58 -3.72
C ILE A 11 -35.29 -14.76 -3.63
N SER A 12 -34.83 -15.88 -3.06
CA SER A 12 -33.40 -16.20 -2.94
C SER A 12 -32.70 -16.19 -4.31
N SER A 13 -33.34 -16.74 -5.34
CA SER A 13 -32.78 -16.76 -6.68
C SER A 13 -32.65 -15.35 -7.29
N LYS A 14 -33.63 -14.48 -7.09
CA LYS A 14 -33.56 -13.08 -7.52
C LYS A 14 -32.43 -12.35 -6.79
N ALA A 15 -32.34 -12.50 -5.48
CA ALA A 15 -31.30 -11.88 -4.66
C ALA A 15 -29.89 -12.32 -5.12
N ILE A 16 -29.68 -13.61 -5.36
CA ILE A 16 -28.39 -14.15 -5.83
C ILE A 16 -28.05 -13.59 -7.23
N LYS A 17 -29.05 -13.51 -8.14
CA LYS A 17 -28.84 -12.90 -9.47
C LYS A 17 -28.44 -11.45 -9.38
N ILE A 18 -29.11 -10.66 -8.55
CA ILE A 18 -28.78 -9.25 -8.30
C ILE A 18 -27.37 -9.13 -7.72
N TYR A 19 -27.03 -9.95 -6.72
CA TYR A 19 -25.71 -9.97 -6.08
C TYR A 19 -24.61 -10.32 -7.09
N SER A 20 -24.79 -11.38 -7.88
CA SER A 20 -23.83 -11.77 -8.93
C SER A 20 -23.67 -10.68 -9.99
N GLY A 21 -24.77 -10.02 -10.37
CA GLY A 21 -24.74 -8.85 -11.28
C GLY A 21 -23.94 -7.70 -10.69
N PHE A 22 -24.18 -7.36 -9.41
CA PHE A 22 -23.44 -6.34 -8.71
C PHE A 22 -21.94 -6.63 -8.64
N LEU A 23 -21.56 -7.86 -8.26
CA LEU A 23 -20.14 -8.28 -8.25
C LEU A 23 -19.51 -8.23 -9.64
N SER A 24 -20.27 -8.58 -10.68
CA SER A 24 -19.79 -8.51 -12.07
C SER A 24 -19.54 -7.08 -12.52
N VAL A 25 -20.41 -6.14 -12.16
CA VAL A 25 -20.19 -4.71 -12.39
C VAL A 25 -18.99 -4.21 -11.62
N ALA A 26 -18.84 -4.61 -10.35
CA ALA A 26 -17.66 -4.25 -9.54
C ALA A 26 -16.34 -4.76 -10.18
N GLY A 27 -16.32 -5.97 -10.72
CA GLY A 27 -15.17 -6.52 -11.44
C GLY A 27 -14.82 -5.72 -12.70
N ILE A 28 -15.82 -5.31 -13.48
CA ILE A 28 -15.62 -4.46 -14.66
C ILE A 28 -15.07 -3.09 -14.24
N LEU A 29 -15.64 -2.48 -13.20
CA LEU A 29 -15.18 -1.19 -12.70
C LEU A 29 -13.74 -1.26 -12.16
N LEU A 30 -13.38 -2.35 -11.50
CA LEU A 30 -12.01 -2.58 -11.04
C LEU A 30 -11.02 -2.59 -12.20
N LEU A 31 -11.33 -3.30 -13.28
CA LEU A 31 -10.52 -3.33 -14.50
C LEU A 31 -10.42 -1.94 -15.15
N LEU A 32 -11.55 -1.25 -15.30
CA LEU A 32 -11.58 0.09 -15.90
C LEU A 32 -10.74 1.08 -15.08
N THR A 33 -10.83 1.00 -13.75
CA THR A 33 -10.00 1.82 -12.85
C THR A 33 -8.52 1.51 -13.06
N PHE A 34 -8.14 0.23 -13.16
CA PHE A 34 -6.75 -0.15 -13.41
C PHE A 34 -6.24 0.41 -14.75
N ILE A 35 -7.02 0.28 -15.81
CA ILE A 35 -6.68 0.83 -17.13
C ILE A 35 -6.55 2.35 -17.07
N ALA A 36 -7.51 3.05 -16.46
CA ALA A 36 -7.49 4.51 -16.34
C ALA A 36 -6.24 5.01 -15.59
N VAL A 37 -5.87 4.32 -14.53
CA VAL A 37 -4.64 4.62 -13.77
C VAL A 37 -3.40 4.38 -14.61
N LYS A 38 -3.31 3.23 -15.27
CA LYS A 38 -2.15 2.87 -16.11
C LYS A 38 -1.97 3.79 -17.32
N CYS A 39 -3.07 4.22 -17.93
CA CYS A 39 -3.06 5.16 -19.05
C CYS A 39 -2.87 6.62 -18.62
N GLY A 40 -2.79 6.90 -17.31
CA GLY A 40 -2.66 8.27 -16.83
C GLY A 40 -3.90 9.15 -17.04
N TRP A 41 -5.08 8.54 -17.20
CA TRP A 41 -6.34 9.26 -17.41
C TRP A 41 -6.87 9.94 -16.13
N VAL A 42 -6.32 9.56 -14.97
CA VAL A 42 -6.66 10.15 -13.68
C VAL A 42 -5.64 11.24 -13.36
N PRO A 43 -5.99 12.53 -13.52
CA PRO A 43 -5.06 13.62 -13.21
C PRO A 43 -4.94 13.83 -11.70
N ASP A 44 -3.76 14.22 -11.25
CA ASP A 44 -3.47 14.45 -9.84
C ASP A 44 -4.32 15.58 -9.23
N SER A 45 -4.84 16.49 -10.08
CA SER A 45 -5.74 17.59 -9.69
C SER A 45 -7.08 17.15 -9.09
N ILE A 46 -7.49 15.89 -9.30
CA ILE A 46 -8.69 15.31 -8.66
C ILE A 46 -8.51 15.20 -7.14
N PHE A 47 -7.27 15.00 -6.69
CA PHE A 47 -6.98 14.84 -5.27
C PHE A 47 -6.78 16.19 -4.62
N GLN A 48 -7.76 16.61 -3.82
CA GLN A 48 -7.75 17.87 -3.09
C GLN A 48 -7.87 17.62 -1.58
N GLY A 49 -7.50 18.64 -0.78
CA GLY A 49 -7.64 18.61 0.67
C GLY A 49 -6.49 17.90 1.41
N ARG A 50 -6.71 17.62 2.68
CA ARG A 50 -5.69 17.15 3.64
C ARG A 50 -4.94 15.88 3.21
N HIS A 51 -5.59 15.01 2.46
CA HIS A 51 -5.03 13.71 2.06
C HIS A 51 -4.54 13.66 0.60
N ALA A 52 -4.56 14.79 -0.12
CA ALA A 52 -4.18 14.86 -1.53
C ALA A 52 -2.80 14.24 -1.80
N ALA A 53 -1.79 14.67 -1.05
CA ALA A 53 -0.43 14.17 -1.22
C ALA A 53 -0.31 12.65 -1.03
N GLN A 54 -1.06 12.09 -0.08
CA GLN A 54 -1.05 10.64 0.17
C GLN A 54 -1.79 9.88 -0.94
N ASN A 55 -2.89 10.41 -1.43
CA ASN A 55 -3.65 9.80 -2.53
C ASN A 55 -2.84 9.81 -3.83
N ILE A 56 -2.08 10.88 -4.12
CA ILE A 56 -1.16 10.93 -5.25
C ILE A 56 -0.10 9.82 -5.14
N LEU A 57 0.50 9.62 -3.96
CA LEU A 57 1.46 8.54 -3.75
C LEU A 57 0.85 7.14 -3.99
N TYR A 58 -0.41 6.93 -3.59
CA TYR A 58 -1.11 5.67 -3.91
C TYR A 58 -1.35 5.50 -5.41
N MET A 59 -1.73 6.57 -6.10
CA MET A 59 -1.92 6.55 -7.55
C MET A 59 -0.61 6.24 -8.27
N ASP A 60 0.50 6.86 -7.86
CA ASP A 60 1.81 6.60 -8.44
C ASP A 60 2.24 5.15 -8.19
N ALA A 61 2.04 4.62 -6.98
CA ALA A 61 2.32 3.22 -6.69
C ALA A 61 1.47 2.26 -7.55
N LEU A 62 0.22 2.60 -7.85
CA LEU A 62 -0.63 1.82 -8.74
C LEU A 62 -0.17 1.93 -10.21
N LYS A 63 0.29 3.11 -10.65
CA LYS A 63 0.91 3.29 -11.97
C LYS A 63 2.17 2.42 -12.13
N ASP A 64 2.95 2.28 -11.05
CA ASP A 64 4.22 1.54 -11.04
C ASP A 64 4.05 0.01 -10.89
N ILE A 65 2.84 -0.51 -10.66
CA ILE A 65 2.62 -1.97 -10.59
C ILE A 65 3.15 -2.62 -11.89
N PRO A 66 4.09 -3.58 -11.80
CA PRO A 66 4.56 -4.28 -13.00
C PRO A 66 3.43 -5.11 -13.61
N VAL A 67 3.20 -4.92 -14.92
CA VAL A 67 2.24 -5.74 -15.67
C VAL A 67 2.91 -7.06 -16.02
N THR A 68 2.95 -7.98 -15.07
CA THR A 68 3.39 -9.36 -15.30
C THR A 68 2.25 -10.21 -15.86
N PHE A 69 2.58 -11.36 -16.43
CA PHE A 69 1.56 -12.31 -16.90
C PHE A 69 0.56 -12.70 -15.79
N ILE A 70 1.06 -12.88 -14.58
CA ILE A 70 0.22 -13.22 -13.41
C ILE A 70 -0.70 -12.05 -13.05
N SER A 71 -0.17 -10.83 -12.93
CA SER A 71 -0.99 -9.65 -12.60
C SER A 71 -2.05 -9.39 -13.67
N PHE A 72 -1.71 -9.58 -14.94
CA PHE A 72 -2.64 -9.48 -16.05
C PHE A 72 -3.77 -10.51 -15.96
N LEU A 73 -3.46 -11.79 -15.70
CA LEU A 73 -4.47 -12.84 -15.50
C LEU A 73 -5.39 -12.50 -14.31
N LEU A 74 -4.82 -12.09 -13.17
CA LEU A 74 -5.60 -11.74 -11.98
C LEU A 74 -6.57 -10.58 -12.23
N ILE A 75 -6.16 -9.58 -13.00
CA ILE A 75 -7.00 -8.42 -13.35
C ILE A 75 -8.09 -8.80 -14.36
N LEU A 76 -7.79 -9.68 -15.31
CA LEU A 76 -8.78 -10.13 -16.32
C LEU A 76 -9.77 -11.16 -15.79
N LEU A 77 -9.44 -11.90 -14.75
CA LEU A 77 -10.28 -12.98 -14.24
C LEU A 77 -11.70 -12.52 -13.86
N PRO A 78 -11.90 -11.42 -13.11
CA PRO A 78 -13.24 -10.90 -12.83
C PRO A 78 -14.02 -10.55 -14.09
N LEU A 79 -13.35 -9.95 -15.11
CA LEU A 79 -13.99 -9.63 -16.38
C LEU A 79 -14.47 -10.88 -17.12
N CYS A 80 -13.62 -11.92 -17.20
CA CYS A 80 -13.98 -13.17 -17.86
C CYS A 80 -15.19 -13.83 -17.19
N ILE A 81 -15.25 -13.84 -15.86
CA ILE A 81 -16.39 -14.38 -15.10
C ILE A 81 -17.62 -13.50 -15.32
N ALA A 82 -17.48 -12.16 -15.37
CA ALA A 82 -18.58 -11.25 -15.63
C ALA A 82 -19.19 -11.49 -17.04
N ILE A 83 -18.35 -11.58 -18.05
CA ILE A 83 -18.79 -11.87 -19.43
C ILE A 83 -19.51 -13.23 -19.47
N PHE A 84 -18.93 -14.26 -18.86
CA PHE A 84 -19.54 -15.58 -18.78
C PHE A 84 -20.89 -15.54 -18.06
N TYR A 85 -21.00 -14.81 -16.95
CA TYR A 85 -22.24 -14.59 -16.23
C TYR A 85 -23.30 -13.92 -17.12
N PHE A 86 -23.01 -12.76 -17.71
CA PHE A 86 -23.98 -11.99 -18.50
C PHE A 86 -24.43 -12.72 -19.78
N THR A 87 -23.54 -13.49 -20.40
CA THR A 87 -23.90 -14.26 -21.60
C THR A 87 -24.76 -15.49 -21.32
N ARG A 88 -24.67 -16.05 -20.12
CA ARG A 88 -25.34 -17.30 -19.77
C ARG A 88 -26.54 -17.15 -18.85
N ILE A 89 -26.64 -16.05 -18.08
CA ILE A 89 -27.69 -15.91 -17.04
C ILE A 89 -29.11 -16.00 -17.60
N ASN A 90 -29.35 -15.48 -18.81
CA ASN A 90 -30.67 -15.52 -19.45
C ASN A 90 -30.97 -16.86 -20.13
N ARG A 91 -29.96 -17.69 -20.36
CA ARG A 91 -30.10 -19.01 -21.02
C ARG A 91 -30.24 -20.15 -20.02
N THR A 92 -29.80 -19.93 -18.77
CA THR A 92 -29.72 -20.99 -17.76
C THR A 92 -30.86 -20.84 -16.74
N LYS A 93 -31.75 -21.83 -16.69
CA LYS A 93 -32.83 -21.90 -15.70
C LYS A 93 -32.37 -22.41 -14.34
N HIS A 94 -31.12 -22.91 -14.21
CA HIS A 94 -30.59 -23.46 -12.99
C HIS A 94 -30.07 -22.39 -12.05
N TYR A 95 -30.64 -22.29 -10.86
CA TYR A 95 -30.23 -21.32 -9.82
C TYR A 95 -28.79 -21.57 -9.35
N GLY A 96 -28.31 -22.81 -9.37
CA GLY A 96 -26.94 -23.14 -9.02
C GLY A 96 -25.89 -22.38 -9.85
N PHE A 97 -26.20 -22.07 -11.11
CA PHE A 97 -25.30 -21.31 -11.96
C PHE A 97 -24.99 -19.90 -11.39
N ALA A 98 -26.01 -19.19 -10.92
CA ALA A 98 -25.80 -17.84 -10.34
C ALA A 98 -24.99 -17.91 -9.04
N ILE A 99 -25.17 -18.97 -8.24
CA ILE A 99 -24.39 -19.20 -7.01
C ILE A 99 -22.92 -19.43 -7.36
N TYR A 100 -22.64 -20.34 -8.29
CA TYR A 100 -21.26 -20.61 -8.72
C TYR A 100 -20.57 -19.36 -9.28
N CYS A 101 -21.28 -18.56 -10.09
CA CYS A 101 -20.75 -17.30 -10.60
C CYS A 101 -20.50 -16.30 -9.48
N ALA A 102 -21.38 -16.19 -8.48
CA ALA A 102 -21.19 -15.32 -7.34
C ALA A 102 -19.94 -15.69 -6.52
N VAL A 103 -19.79 -16.98 -6.21
CA VAL A 103 -18.62 -17.49 -5.48
C VAL A 103 -17.35 -17.27 -6.29
N ALA A 104 -17.33 -17.67 -7.56
CA ALA A 104 -16.17 -17.49 -8.44
C ALA A 104 -15.78 -16.02 -8.58
N MET A 105 -16.76 -15.11 -8.72
CA MET A 105 -16.52 -13.68 -8.82
C MET A 105 -15.95 -13.10 -7.51
N THR A 106 -16.47 -13.53 -6.35
CA THR A 106 -15.96 -13.12 -5.06
C THR A 106 -14.47 -13.49 -4.93
N PHE A 107 -14.11 -14.74 -5.22
CA PHE A 107 -12.72 -15.19 -5.22
C PHE A 107 -11.86 -14.42 -6.22
N ALA A 108 -12.35 -14.19 -7.43
CA ALA A 108 -11.61 -13.45 -8.45
C ALA A 108 -11.34 -12.01 -8.04
N LEU A 109 -12.31 -11.33 -7.41
CA LEU A 109 -12.14 -9.97 -6.89
C LEU A 109 -11.12 -9.94 -5.75
N PHE A 110 -11.20 -10.88 -4.79
CA PHE A 110 -10.19 -10.97 -3.73
C PHE A 110 -8.80 -11.25 -4.29
N MET A 111 -8.65 -12.19 -5.21
CA MET A 111 -7.37 -12.47 -5.85
C MET A 111 -6.80 -11.26 -6.60
N SER A 112 -7.64 -10.49 -7.30
CA SER A 112 -7.22 -9.26 -7.97
C SER A 112 -6.78 -8.20 -6.96
N LEU A 113 -7.56 -7.98 -5.90
CA LEU A 113 -7.25 -6.99 -4.86
C LEU A 113 -5.98 -7.36 -4.10
N ASP A 114 -5.90 -8.59 -3.59
CA ASP A 114 -4.78 -9.02 -2.75
C ASP A 114 -3.50 -9.29 -3.56
N GLY A 115 -3.63 -9.78 -4.79
CA GLY A 115 -2.49 -10.10 -5.64
C GLY A 115 -1.91 -8.92 -6.41
N VAL A 116 -2.70 -7.86 -6.64
CA VAL A 116 -2.27 -6.72 -7.48
C VAL A 116 -2.36 -5.39 -6.73
N TYR A 117 -3.52 -5.02 -6.19
CA TYR A 117 -3.73 -3.69 -5.62
C TYR A 117 -3.15 -3.54 -4.21
N GLN A 118 -3.39 -4.51 -3.33
CA GLN A 118 -2.94 -4.46 -1.94
C GLN A 118 -1.43 -4.32 -1.79
N PRO A 119 -0.59 -5.08 -2.52
CA PRO A 119 0.86 -4.94 -2.42
C PRO A 119 1.34 -3.53 -2.74
N ALA A 120 0.77 -2.86 -3.76
CA ALA A 120 1.11 -1.50 -4.11
C ALA A 120 0.76 -0.51 -2.98
N VAL A 121 -0.46 -0.61 -2.45
CA VAL A 121 -0.93 0.25 -1.35
C VAL A 121 -0.12 0.02 -0.08
N LEU A 122 0.18 -1.22 0.27
CA LEU A 122 0.97 -1.57 1.45
C LEU A 122 2.41 -1.09 1.33
N ASN A 123 3.02 -1.15 0.15
CA ASN A 123 4.37 -0.61 -0.07
C ASN A 123 4.43 0.90 0.14
N VAL A 124 3.37 1.63 -0.22
CA VAL A 124 3.29 3.08 0.09
C VAL A 124 3.10 3.33 1.58
N LYS A 125 2.33 2.50 2.27
CA LYS A 125 2.08 2.62 3.72
C LYS A 125 3.22 2.10 4.60
N SER A 126 4.17 1.38 4.03
CA SER A 126 5.30 0.81 4.76
C SER A 126 6.55 1.66 4.60
N ASP A 127 7.40 1.71 5.62
CA ASP A 127 8.75 2.27 5.54
C ASP A 127 9.79 1.27 5.00
N LYS A 128 9.34 0.16 4.39
CA LYS A 128 10.22 -0.84 3.78
C LYS A 128 11.13 -0.22 2.71
N GLY A 129 10.57 0.59 1.80
CA GLY A 129 11.36 1.25 0.76
C GLY A 129 12.42 2.20 1.35
N LEU A 130 12.08 2.94 2.41
CA LEU A 130 13.03 3.76 3.16
C LEU A 130 14.14 2.87 3.78
N ALA A 131 13.76 1.76 4.40
CA ALA A 131 14.71 0.83 5.01
C ALA A 131 15.68 0.24 3.99
N GLU A 132 15.21 -0.09 2.78
CA GLU A 132 16.02 -0.59 1.68
C GLU A 132 17.02 0.47 1.18
N GLU A 133 16.60 1.74 1.04
CA GLU A 133 17.49 2.84 0.68
C GLU A 133 18.53 3.10 1.77
N VAL A 134 18.14 3.14 3.02
CA VAL A 134 19.07 3.25 4.16
C VAL A 134 20.08 2.11 4.16
N ARG A 135 19.64 0.88 3.86
CA ARG A 135 20.52 -0.30 3.78
C ARG A 135 21.55 -0.21 2.63
N LYS A 136 21.17 0.39 1.50
CA LYS A 136 22.10 0.62 0.38
C LYS A 136 23.20 1.61 0.75
N ILE A 137 22.86 2.66 1.52
CA ILE A 137 23.79 3.70 1.93
C ILE A 137 24.67 3.21 3.09
N VAL A 138 24.05 2.47 4.04
CA VAL A 138 24.72 1.93 5.25
C VAL A 138 24.58 0.42 5.23
N PRO A 139 25.36 -0.30 4.40
CA PRO A 139 25.24 -1.76 4.27
C PRO A 139 25.61 -2.50 5.55
N GLU A 140 26.56 -1.96 6.34
CA GLU A 140 27.06 -2.54 7.58
C GLU A 140 27.19 -1.51 8.68
N GLY A 141 27.34 -1.96 9.92
CA GLY A 141 27.49 -1.10 11.10
C GLY A 141 26.19 -0.64 11.71
N LYS A 142 26.28 0.18 12.75
CA LYS A 142 25.14 0.75 13.48
C LYS A 142 24.58 1.95 12.73
N ILE A 143 23.26 2.08 12.78
CA ILE A 143 22.53 3.28 12.38
C ILE A 143 22.03 3.92 13.68
N TYR A 144 22.23 5.20 13.87
CA TYR A 144 21.76 5.90 15.06
C TYR A 144 20.44 6.60 14.76
N SER A 145 19.58 6.70 15.75
CA SER A 145 18.31 7.41 15.64
C SER A 145 18.12 8.39 16.78
N TYR A 146 17.44 9.49 16.46
CA TYR A 146 16.93 10.41 17.45
C TYR A 146 15.44 10.65 17.20
N ILE A 147 14.66 10.59 18.26
CA ILE A 147 13.22 10.88 18.27
C ILE A 147 12.92 11.61 19.58
N SER A 148 12.27 12.77 19.49
CA SER A 148 11.95 13.61 20.65
C SER A 148 10.91 12.97 21.58
N VAL A 149 10.14 12.00 21.09
CA VAL A 149 9.10 11.28 21.85
C VAL A 149 9.52 9.84 22.04
N ASP A 150 9.79 9.43 23.27
CA ASP A 150 10.34 8.11 23.62
C ASP A 150 9.56 6.89 23.11
N MET A 151 8.30 7.06 22.73
CA MET A 151 7.43 5.96 22.32
C MET A 151 7.48 5.64 20.81
N LEU A 152 8.02 6.50 19.99
CA LEU A 152 8.06 6.33 18.53
C LEU A 152 9.51 6.04 18.09
N ARG A 153 9.75 4.81 17.70
CA ARG A 153 11.03 4.38 17.13
C ARG A 153 10.86 4.06 15.65
N PHE A 154 11.96 4.02 14.91
CA PHE A 154 12.00 3.56 13.51
C PHE A 154 11.87 2.02 13.44
N TYR A 155 10.75 1.47 13.90
CA TYR A 155 10.56 0.01 14.03
C TYR A 155 10.69 -0.72 12.69
N VAL A 156 10.03 -0.20 11.65
CA VAL A 156 10.06 -0.81 10.32
C VAL A 156 11.48 -0.75 9.74
N VAL A 157 12.13 0.42 9.84
CA VAL A 157 13.53 0.57 9.37
C VAL A 157 14.46 -0.32 10.15
N ASN A 158 14.31 -0.41 11.47
CA ASN A 158 15.13 -1.27 12.33
C ASN A 158 14.97 -2.75 11.95
N PHE A 159 13.73 -3.23 11.82
CA PHE A 159 13.42 -4.60 11.42
C PHE A 159 14.09 -5.00 10.11
N TYR A 160 13.90 -4.19 9.04
CA TYR A 160 14.49 -4.48 7.73
C TYR A 160 16.01 -4.27 7.67
N ASN A 161 16.61 -3.62 8.66
CA ASN A 161 18.06 -3.46 8.82
C ASN A 161 18.66 -4.36 9.90
N ASN A 162 18.03 -5.48 10.24
CA ASN A 162 18.52 -6.50 11.17
C ASN A 162 18.82 -5.93 12.57
N ASP A 163 17.92 -5.10 13.10
CA ASP A 163 17.97 -4.50 14.44
C ASP A 163 19.26 -3.69 14.72
N ARG A 164 19.81 -3.02 13.69
CA ARG A 164 21.03 -2.21 13.80
C ARG A 164 20.79 -0.77 14.24
N VAL A 165 19.53 -0.35 14.43
CA VAL A 165 19.21 1.02 14.84
C VAL A 165 19.37 1.18 16.34
N ALA A 166 20.30 2.05 16.75
CA ALA A 166 20.58 2.40 18.13
C ALA A 166 20.20 3.85 18.45
N LEU A 167 20.02 4.18 19.72
CA LEU A 167 19.74 5.56 20.13
C LEU A 167 21.04 6.38 20.17
N PHE A 168 21.05 7.51 19.46
CA PHE A 168 22.19 8.42 19.39
C PHE A 168 22.60 8.91 20.79
N GLU A 169 21.64 9.40 21.56
CA GLU A 169 21.92 10.00 22.89
C GLU A 169 22.42 8.99 23.91
N ARG A 170 22.20 7.69 23.70
CA ARG A 170 22.73 6.67 24.61
C ARG A 170 24.19 6.35 24.34
N ASP A 171 24.56 6.28 23.06
CA ASP A 171 25.89 5.80 22.67
C ASP A 171 26.87 6.97 22.41
N MET A 172 26.38 8.17 22.06
CA MET A 172 27.15 9.40 21.74
C MET A 172 28.40 9.10 20.89
N PRO A 173 28.25 8.46 19.71
CA PRO A 173 29.35 7.93 18.92
C PRO A 173 30.17 9.04 18.25
N HIS A 174 31.44 8.76 17.93
CA HIS A 174 32.32 9.71 17.25
C HIS A 174 31.93 9.96 15.79
N GLU A 175 31.48 8.93 15.11
CA GLU A 175 31.11 8.97 13.69
C GLU A 175 30.00 7.96 13.40
N GLY A 176 29.20 8.22 12.39
CA GLY A 176 28.15 7.31 11.96
C GLY A 176 27.03 7.95 11.17
N TYR A 177 25.91 7.28 11.11
CA TYR A 177 24.73 7.72 10.38
C TYR A 177 23.56 7.91 11.33
N LEU A 178 22.93 9.12 11.25
CA LEU A 178 21.80 9.51 12.08
C LEU A 178 20.52 9.53 11.24
N LEU A 179 19.55 8.71 11.64
CA LEU A 179 18.19 8.67 11.09
C LEU A 179 17.28 9.53 11.97
N VAL A 180 16.66 10.57 11.41
CA VAL A 180 15.89 11.55 12.18
C VAL A 180 14.77 12.17 11.36
N GLY A 181 13.65 12.52 12.00
CA GLY A 181 12.57 13.29 11.38
C GLY A 181 12.93 14.76 11.21
N ALA A 182 12.35 15.40 10.20
CA ALA A 182 12.60 16.84 9.93
C ALA A 182 12.30 17.74 11.12
N ASN A 183 11.20 17.50 11.84
CA ASN A 183 10.82 18.29 13.00
C ASN A 183 11.71 17.99 14.21
N ASP A 184 12.06 16.72 14.43
CA ASP A 184 12.96 16.31 15.51
C ASP A 184 14.37 16.88 15.29
N PHE A 185 14.85 16.94 14.05
CA PHE A 185 16.15 17.50 13.72
C PHE A 185 16.27 18.98 14.05
N LYS A 186 15.18 19.75 13.93
CA LYS A 186 15.18 21.15 14.32
C LYS A 186 15.48 21.37 15.80
N GLY A 187 15.00 20.47 16.65
CA GLY A 187 15.27 20.50 18.09
C GLY A 187 16.61 19.85 18.46
N PHE A 188 17.03 18.85 17.68
CA PHE A 188 18.27 18.09 17.87
C PHE A 188 19.50 18.88 17.48
N LYS A 189 19.51 19.50 16.28
CA LYS A 189 20.67 20.19 15.73
C LYS A 189 21.25 21.25 16.69
N PRO A 190 20.47 22.20 17.27
CA PRO A 190 21.01 23.21 18.16
C PRO A 190 21.69 22.65 19.42
N ARG A 191 21.32 21.46 19.87
CA ARG A 191 21.90 20.81 21.06
C ARG A 191 23.29 20.24 20.78
N TYR A 192 23.52 19.75 19.55
CA TYR A 192 24.71 18.98 19.20
C TYR A 192 25.58 19.61 18.12
N GLU A 193 25.20 20.72 17.50
CA GLU A 193 25.98 21.38 16.44
C GLU A 193 27.33 21.92 16.88
N ASN A 194 27.54 22.19 18.19
CA ASN A 194 28.83 22.55 18.72
C ASN A 194 29.80 21.38 18.80
N GLU A 195 29.30 20.17 19.00
CA GLU A 195 30.09 18.97 19.17
C GLU A 195 30.20 18.12 17.91
N TYR A 196 29.21 18.21 17.01
CA TYR A 196 29.10 17.37 15.82
C TYR A 196 28.87 18.18 14.55
N THR A 197 29.35 17.60 13.44
CA THR A 197 29.03 18.05 12.10
C THR A 197 28.02 17.08 11.49
N PHE A 198 26.99 17.60 10.80
CA PHE A 198 25.92 16.79 10.18
C PHE A 198 25.86 17.09 8.69
N ASN A 199 26.09 16.08 7.84
CA ASN A 199 26.00 16.18 6.40
C ASN A 199 24.80 15.33 5.91
N GLU A 200 23.85 15.94 5.21
CA GLU A 200 22.70 15.23 4.64
C GLU A 200 23.16 14.26 3.56
N VAL A 201 22.83 12.98 3.72
CA VAL A 201 23.15 11.90 2.76
C VAL A 201 21.91 11.45 2.02
N TYR A 202 20.77 11.45 2.70
CA TYR A 202 19.51 11.01 2.11
C TYR A 202 18.32 11.73 2.75
N ARG A 203 17.29 11.92 1.93
CA ARG A 203 15.99 12.47 2.35
C ARG A 203 14.87 11.62 1.77
N SER A 204 13.92 11.21 2.62
CA SER A 204 12.78 10.43 2.17
C SER A 204 11.86 11.24 1.25
N LYS A 205 11.35 10.59 0.18
CA LYS A 205 10.38 11.22 -0.75
C LYS A 205 8.99 11.37 -0.13
N LYS A 206 8.66 10.54 0.86
CA LYS A 206 7.39 10.54 1.57
C LYS A 206 7.60 10.61 3.07
N ARG A 207 6.54 10.96 3.80
CA ARG A 207 6.54 10.89 5.25
C ARG A 207 6.66 9.43 5.71
N GLY A 208 7.50 9.19 6.70
CA GLY A 208 7.61 7.88 7.33
C GLY A 208 6.32 7.48 8.04
N CYS A 209 6.07 6.18 8.10
CA CYS A 209 4.88 5.63 8.74
C CYS A 209 4.98 5.73 10.26
N ASP A 210 6.17 5.48 10.81
CA ASP A 210 6.40 5.48 12.27
C ASP A 210 6.33 6.87 12.86
N ILE A 211 6.97 7.87 12.24
CA ILE A 211 7.08 9.23 12.80
C ILE A 211 6.22 10.28 12.08
N ARG A 212 5.52 9.92 11.01
CA ARG A 212 4.64 10.79 10.20
C ARG A 212 5.29 12.09 9.71
N ASP A 213 6.61 12.07 9.52
CA ASP A 213 7.44 13.19 9.09
C ASP A 213 8.36 12.79 7.94
N ILE A 214 8.97 13.77 7.26
CA ILE A 214 10.05 13.50 6.30
C ILE A 214 11.27 13.03 7.10
N ILE A 215 11.86 11.94 6.65
CA ILE A 215 12.99 11.31 7.33
C ILE A 215 14.26 11.66 6.58
N TYR A 216 15.26 12.08 7.35
CA TYR A 216 16.61 12.36 6.88
C TYR A 216 17.59 11.32 7.40
N LEU A 217 18.59 11.03 6.61
CA LEU A 217 19.78 10.31 7.01
C LEU A 217 20.96 11.28 6.90
N TYR A 218 21.59 11.59 8.01
CA TYR A 218 22.79 12.40 8.09
C TYR A 218 24.00 11.54 8.37
N HIS A 219 25.11 11.78 7.68
CA HIS A 219 26.41 11.35 8.15
C HIS A 219 26.90 12.38 9.17
N PHE A 220 27.28 11.93 10.35
CA PHE A 220 27.79 12.80 11.40
C PHE A 220 29.19 12.43 11.84
N THR A 221 29.95 13.41 12.27
CA THR A 221 31.30 13.26 12.81
C THR A 221 31.46 14.22 13.99
N LYS A 222 32.03 13.71 15.07
CA LYS A 222 32.37 14.53 16.25
C LYS A 222 33.55 15.45 15.90
N LYS A 223 33.45 16.71 16.31
CA LYS A 223 34.48 17.74 16.05
C LYS A 223 35.72 17.51 16.90
#